data_4dce8376f8ac68ba69f9fdd6f49dd8a9
#
_entry.id   4dce8376f8ac68ba69f9fdd6f49dd8a9
#
_cell.length_a   1.000
_cell.length_b   1.000
_cell.length_c   1.000
_cell.angle_alpha   90.00
_cell.angle_beta   90.00
_cell.angle_gamma   90.00
#
_symmetry.space_group_name_H-M   'P 1'
#
loop_
_entity.id
_entity.type
_entity.pdbx_description
1 polymer ?
#
loop_
_entity_poly.entity_id
_entity_poly.type
_entity_poly.pdbx_seq_one_letter_code
_entity_poly.pdbx_strand_id
1 'polypeptide(L)'
;MGYLLILINSILGNIACYAQKKFSIGTDGRYTSSILFSLIIAVIACISYGIICKFNIFGNTVAIIYGIIFGVICAVSNIITFVSFEKMNLLTLSVFRNSSFIPTWLFGVLFLKEGLSLTSVLAVVLIFITIILPVFGDKSDDKKNTFSSYIIGIIIMFISSGGSIIVKLFNIQTGGGSEIASVMYFYTNFFMGLYLLFLYIKNASKKSGGEGFIGEITAIKHKTIYLFILLCSACQITNAMFTVVILKIMPLSLTSIITTCVNSLTLLTISKVIFKENISKIEIISWVLSVIAAIITIF
;
A
#
# COMPACT_ATOMS: atom_id res chain seq x y z
N MET A 1 -16.20 -16.61 3.43
CA MET A 1 -16.45 -15.21 3.01
C MET A 1 -15.21 -14.34 3.17
N GLY A 2 -14.50 -14.37 4.29
CA GLY A 2 -13.30 -13.55 4.55
C GLY A 2 -12.18 -13.73 3.51
N TYR A 3 -11.85 -14.94 3.12
CA TYR A 3 -10.82 -15.24 2.10
C TYR A 3 -11.13 -14.62 0.74
N LEU A 4 -12.40 -14.66 0.31
CA LEU A 4 -12.83 -14.03 -0.95
C LEU A 4 -12.65 -12.52 -0.89
N LEU A 5 -12.98 -11.89 0.24
CA LEU A 5 -12.78 -10.46 0.45
C LEU A 5 -11.29 -10.09 0.40
N ILE A 6 -10.40 -10.91 0.97
CA ILE A 6 -8.94 -10.70 0.89
C ILE A 6 -8.47 -10.76 -0.56
N LEU A 7 -8.95 -11.74 -1.34
CA LEU A 7 -8.58 -11.88 -2.74
C LEU A 7 -9.00 -10.64 -3.55
N ILE A 8 -10.25 -10.20 -3.42
CA ILE A 8 -10.75 -9.00 -4.09
C ILE A 8 -9.96 -7.76 -3.65
N ASN A 9 -9.72 -7.62 -2.34
CA ASN A 9 -8.96 -6.52 -1.76
C ASN A 9 -7.54 -6.44 -2.32
N SER A 10 -6.85 -7.57 -2.42
CA SER A 10 -5.50 -7.65 -2.97
C SER A 10 -5.46 -7.30 -4.47
N ILE A 11 -6.45 -7.75 -5.24
CA ILE A 11 -6.56 -7.40 -6.66
C ILE A 11 -6.76 -5.88 -6.83
N LEU A 12 -7.65 -5.27 -6.04
CA LEU A 12 -7.89 -3.82 -6.07
C LEU A 12 -6.63 -3.03 -5.70
N GLY A 13 -5.90 -3.47 -4.66
CA GLY A 13 -4.63 -2.87 -4.27
C GLY A 13 -3.58 -2.92 -5.37
N ASN A 14 -3.49 -4.04 -6.08
CA ASN A 14 -2.53 -4.20 -7.18
C ASN A 14 -2.94 -3.41 -8.44
N ILE A 15 -4.23 -3.27 -8.73
CA ILE A 15 -4.73 -2.37 -9.78
C ILE A 15 -4.39 -0.92 -9.45
N ALA A 16 -4.53 -0.49 -8.20
CA ALA A 16 -4.13 0.85 -7.77
C ALA A 16 -2.63 1.07 -7.94
N CYS A 17 -1.78 0.10 -7.55
CA CYS A 17 -0.33 0.15 -7.77
C CYS A 17 0.03 0.21 -9.26
N TYR A 18 -0.67 -0.53 -10.11
CA TYR A 18 -0.50 -0.48 -11.56
C TYR A 18 -0.82 0.90 -12.13
N ALA A 19 -1.96 1.49 -11.72
CA ALA A 19 -2.35 2.83 -12.14
C ALA A 19 -1.32 3.89 -11.71
N GLN A 20 -0.81 3.78 -10.48
CA GLN A 20 0.24 4.66 -9.96
C GLN A 20 1.55 4.53 -10.77
N LYS A 21 1.97 3.30 -11.10
CA LYS A 21 3.17 3.06 -11.93
C LYS A 21 3.00 3.63 -13.34
N LYS A 22 1.83 3.44 -13.97
CA LYS A 22 1.54 4.00 -15.30
C LYS A 22 1.53 5.52 -15.30
N PHE A 23 0.99 6.14 -14.24
CA PHE A 23 1.08 7.58 -14.06
C PHE A 23 2.52 8.06 -13.94
N SER A 24 3.34 7.41 -13.09
CA SER A 24 4.75 7.76 -12.91
C SER A 24 5.55 7.67 -14.22
N ILE A 25 5.33 6.62 -15.01
CA ILE A 25 5.97 6.48 -16.34
C ILE A 25 5.52 7.61 -17.29
N GLY A 26 4.23 7.94 -17.30
CA GLY A 26 3.67 8.97 -18.17
C GLY A 26 4.08 10.41 -17.81
N THR A 27 4.66 10.61 -16.62
CA THR A 27 5.15 11.92 -16.12
C THR A 27 6.67 11.97 -15.96
N ASP A 28 7.41 11.07 -16.61
CA ASP A 28 8.88 10.97 -16.53
C ASP A 28 9.41 10.83 -15.08
N GLY A 29 8.61 10.25 -14.17
CA GLY A 29 9.00 10.04 -12.78
C GLY A 29 9.21 11.29 -11.95
N ARG A 30 8.74 12.47 -12.38
CA ARG A 30 8.94 13.73 -11.66
C ARG A 30 8.32 13.65 -10.26
N TYR A 31 9.12 13.97 -9.25
CA TYR A 31 8.71 13.97 -7.85
C TYR A 31 7.49 14.88 -7.59
N THR A 32 7.46 16.06 -8.19
CA THR A 32 6.33 17.01 -8.07
C THR A 32 5.03 16.45 -8.65
N SER A 33 5.08 15.80 -9.81
CA SER A 33 3.92 15.14 -10.43
C SER A 33 3.38 14.01 -9.56
N SER A 34 4.26 13.26 -8.91
CA SER A 34 3.88 12.17 -7.99
C SER A 34 3.20 12.70 -6.72
N ILE A 35 3.68 13.82 -6.17
CA ILE A 35 3.01 14.51 -5.05
C ILE A 35 1.62 15.00 -5.49
N LEU A 36 1.52 15.62 -6.66
CA LEU A 36 0.26 16.11 -7.22
C LEU A 36 -0.76 14.97 -7.41
N PHE A 37 -0.32 13.83 -7.95
CA PHE A 37 -1.15 12.64 -8.11
C PHE A 37 -1.73 12.18 -6.77
N SER A 38 -0.88 12.04 -5.76
CA SER A 38 -1.31 11.61 -4.42
C SER A 38 -2.23 12.65 -3.75
N LEU A 39 -2.01 13.93 -4.00
CA LEU A 39 -2.86 15.01 -3.49
C LEU A 39 -4.25 14.96 -4.11
N ILE A 40 -4.36 14.76 -5.41
CA ILE A 40 -5.65 14.64 -6.09
C ILE A 40 -6.42 13.43 -5.56
N ILE A 41 -5.74 12.29 -5.38
CA ILE A 41 -6.35 11.09 -4.80
C ILE A 41 -6.84 11.37 -3.38
N ALA A 42 -6.05 12.07 -2.56
CA ALA A 42 -6.45 12.42 -1.19
C ALA A 42 -7.72 13.29 -1.16
N VAL A 43 -7.83 14.26 -2.08
CA VAL A 43 -9.03 15.11 -2.20
C VAL A 43 -10.24 14.30 -2.61
N ILE A 44 -10.11 13.43 -3.64
CA ILE A 44 -11.21 12.55 -4.09
C ILE A 44 -11.63 11.62 -2.95
N ALA A 45 -10.68 11.06 -2.20
CA ALA A 45 -10.95 10.20 -1.07
C ALA A 45 -11.65 10.95 0.07
N CYS A 46 -11.22 12.18 0.42
CA CYS A 46 -11.91 13.00 1.40
C CYS A 46 -13.38 13.25 1.04
N ILE A 47 -13.63 13.61 -0.21
CA ILE A 47 -15.01 13.84 -0.68
C ILE A 47 -15.83 12.56 -0.57
N SER A 48 -15.29 11.43 -1.05
CA SER A 48 -15.96 10.14 -1.03
C SER A 48 -16.28 9.66 0.38
N TYR A 49 -15.34 9.74 1.30
CA TYR A 49 -15.55 9.35 2.70
C TYR A 49 -16.47 10.35 3.42
N GLY A 50 -16.40 11.65 3.10
CA GLY A 50 -17.35 12.65 3.58
C GLY A 50 -18.78 12.29 3.21
N ILE A 51 -19.03 11.89 1.98
CA ILE A 51 -20.35 11.43 1.52
C ILE A 51 -20.79 10.17 2.27
N ILE A 52 -19.92 9.17 2.43
CA ILE A 52 -20.26 7.91 3.11
C ILE A 52 -20.64 8.15 4.58
N CYS A 53 -19.92 9.03 5.29
CA CYS A 53 -20.26 9.39 6.67
C CYS A 53 -21.33 10.49 6.76
N LYS A 54 -22.00 10.86 5.64
CA LYS A 54 -23.02 11.92 5.56
C LYS A 54 -22.53 13.26 6.12
N PHE A 55 -21.24 13.55 5.94
CA PHE A 55 -20.53 14.70 6.50
C PHE A 55 -20.60 14.83 8.03
N ASN A 56 -20.98 13.79 8.75
CA ASN A 56 -20.89 13.74 10.20
C ASN A 56 -19.45 13.44 10.67
N ILE A 57 -18.53 14.34 10.27
CA ILE A 57 -17.07 14.13 10.47
C ILE A 57 -16.64 14.27 11.94
N PHE A 58 -17.41 14.95 12.77
CA PHE A 58 -17.11 15.15 14.19
C PHE A 58 -17.77 14.11 15.11
N GLY A 59 -18.50 13.14 14.56
CA GLY A 59 -19.33 12.21 15.35
C GLY A 59 -18.58 11.21 16.21
N ASN A 60 -17.25 11.03 16.02
CA ASN A 60 -16.50 10.05 16.77
C ASN A 60 -15.04 10.46 17.00
N THR A 61 -14.71 10.87 18.23
CA THR A 61 -13.37 11.33 18.62
C THR A 61 -12.29 10.26 18.42
N VAL A 62 -12.61 8.98 18.67
CA VAL A 62 -11.67 7.87 18.47
C VAL A 62 -11.30 7.76 16.99
N ALA A 63 -12.29 7.83 16.09
CA ALA A 63 -12.05 7.79 14.65
C ALA A 63 -11.19 8.96 14.17
N ILE A 64 -11.36 10.15 14.74
CA ILE A 64 -10.55 11.33 14.45
C ILE A 64 -9.09 11.09 14.84
N ILE A 65 -8.83 10.64 16.08
CA ILE A 65 -7.47 10.38 16.58
C ILE A 65 -6.76 9.34 15.72
N TYR A 66 -7.43 8.19 15.48
CA TYR A 66 -6.87 7.15 14.61
C TYR A 66 -6.65 7.65 13.17
N GLY A 67 -7.54 8.48 12.65
CA GLY A 67 -7.41 9.09 11.33
C GLY A 67 -6.20 10.01 11.21
N ILE A 68 -5.93 10.83 12.23
CA ILE A 68 -4.74 11.71 12.28
C ILE A 68 -3.46 10.88 12.30
N ILE A 69 -3.37 9.90 13.21
CA ILE A 69 -2.19 9.03 13.34
C ILE A 69 -1.94 8.29 12.02
N PHE A 70 -2.99 7.71 11.46
CA PHE A 70 -2.88 6.96 10.19
C PHE A 70 -2.53 7.90 9.03
N GLY A 71 -3.06 9.12 9.00
CA GLY A 71 -2.74 10.13 7.99
C GLY A 71 -1.26 10.49 7.96
N VAL A 72 -0.64 10.67 9.13
CA VAL A 72 0.81 10.91 9.24
C VAL A 72 1.60 9.70 8.69
N ILE A 73 1.22 8.49 9.07
CA ILE A 73 1.88 7.25 8.59
C ILE A 73 1.75 7.12 7.07
N CYS A 74 0.56 7.36 6.51
CA CYS A 74 0.33 7.32 5.07
C CYS A 74 1.13 8.39 4.33
N ALA A 75 1.24 9.60 4.88
CA ALA A 75 2.04 10.68 4.31
C ALA A 75 3.51 10.31 4.23
N VAL A 76 4.09 9.81 5.33
CA VAL A 76 5.48 9.34 5.39
C VAL A 76 5.69 8.15 4.43
N SER A 77 4.77 7.19 4.40
CA SER A 77 4.82 6.04 3.50
C SER A 77 4.87 6.46 2.03
N ASN A 78 4.02 7.40 1.63
CA ASN A 78 4.01 7.90 0.24
C ASN A 78 5.36 8.51 -0.14
N ILE A 79 5.93 9.39 0.71
CA ILE A 79 7.21 10.04 0.42
C ILE A 79 8.33 9.01 0.28
N ILE A 80 8.43 8.08 1.24
CA ILE A 80 9.48 7.07 1.23
C ILE A 80 9.32 6.17 0.01
N THR A 81 8.10 5.83 -0.39
CA THR A 81 7.84 5.05 -1.59
C THR A 81 8.33 5.76 -2.86
N PHE A 82 8.10 7.07 -2.99
CA PHE A 82 8.61 7.82 -4.13
C PHE A 82 10.13 7.91 -4.16
N VAL A 83 10.77 8.18 -3.01
CA VAL A 83 12.25 8.16 -2.90
C VAL A 83 12.82 6.77 -3.24
N SER A 84 12.07 5.72 -2.93
CA SER A 84 12.48 4.35 -3.21
C SER A 84 12.45 4.00 -4.69
N PHE A 85 11.51 4.54 -5.47
CA PHE A 85 11.46 4.32 -6.92
C PHE A 85 12.72 4.84 -7.64
N GLU A 86 13.40 5.85 -7.08
CA GLU A 86 14.66 6.36 -7.62
C GLU A 86 15.86 5.48 -7.24
N LYS A 87 15.82 4.82 -6.08
CA LYS A 87 16.97 4.15 -5.48
C LYS A 87 16.92 2.62 -5.55
N MET A 88 15.76 2.04 -5.85
CA MET A 88 15.54 0.60 -5.86
C MET A 88 14.83 0.14 -7.12
N ASN A 89 15.11 -1.10 -7.50
CA ASN A 89 14.28 -1.79 -8.48
C ASN A 89 12.89 -2.07 -7.89
N LEU A 90 11.87 -2.09 -8.75
CA LEU A 90 10.49 -2.33 -8.33
C LEU A 90 10.33 -3.68 -7.60
N LEU A 91 11.07 -4.68 -8.05
CA LEU A 91 11.08 -6.01 -7.43
C LEU A 91 11.59 -5.95 -5.99
N THR A 92 12.73 -5.30 -5.75
CA THR A 92 13.30 -5.11 -4.40
C THR A 92 12.33 -4.33 -3.49
N LEU A 93 11.71 -3.28 -4.01
CA LEU A 93 10.70 -2.50 -3.27
C LEU A 93 9.49 -3.36 -2.91
N SER A 94 9.01 -4.19 -3.84
CA SER A 94 7.88 -5.08 -3.59
C SER A 94 8.18 -6.13 -2.53
N VAL A 95 9.42 -6.63 -2.49
CA VAL A 95 9.90 -7.56 -1.47
C VAL A 95 9.79 -6.94 -0.08
N PHE A 96 10.32 -5.74 0.14
CA PHE A 96 10.23 -5.06 1.44
C PHE A 96 8.79 -4.72 1.82
N ARG A 97 7.98 -4.30 0.85
CA ARG A 97 6.57 -4.00 1.09
C ARG A 97 5.77 -5.26 1.47
N ASN A 98 6.03 -6.36 0.81
CA ASN A 98 5.42 -7.65 1.15
C ASN A 98 5.94 -8.17 2.50
N SER A 99 7.21 -7.91 2.87
CA SER A 99 7.76 -8.28 4.17
C SER A 99 7.07 -7.61 5.36
N SER A 100 6.23 -6.58 5.12
CA SER A 100 5.43 -5.93 6.17
C SER A 100 4.49 -6.89 6.90
N PHE A 101 4.23 -8.07 6.35
CA PHE A 101 3.46 -9.10 7.05
C PHE A 101 4.15 -9.57 8.34
N ILE A 102 5.50 -9.57 8.39
CA ILE A 102 6.26 -10.05 9.54
C ILE A 102 5.96 -9.23 10.81
N PRO A 103 6.18 -7.89 10.84
CA PRO A 103 5.81 -7.11 12.02
C PRO A 103 4.30 -7.10 12.28
N THR A 104 3.46 -7.18 11.25
CA THR A 104 2.01 -7.27 11.42
C THR A 104 1.60 -8.58 12.10
N TRP A 105 2.15 -9.71 11.66
CA TRP A 105 1.93 -11.02 12.26
C TRP A 105 2.44 -11.10 13.70
N LEU A 106 3.66 -10.62 13.94
CA LEU A 106 4.24 -10.55 15.28
C LEU A 106 3.36 -9.72 16.23
N PHE A 107 2.84 -8.59 15.76
CA PHE A 107 1.94 -7.76 16.54
C PHE A 107 0.63 -8.50 16.89
N GLY A 108 0.03 -9.20 15.92
CA GLY A 108 -1.17 -10.01 16.14
C GLY A 108 -0.95 -11.08 17.21
N VAL A 109 0.14 -11.80 17.12
CA VAL A 109 0.47 -12.88 18.07
C VAL A 109 0.84 -12.34 19.46
N LEU A 110 1.75 -11.37 19.55
CA LEU A 110 2.33 -10.91 20.81
C LEU A 110 1.39 -9.97 21.58
N PHE A 111 0.76 -9.03 20.88
CA PHE A 111 -0.04 -7.99 21.52
C PHE A 111 -1.53 -8.28 21.53
N LEU A 112 -2.06 -8.86 20.44
CA LEU A 112 -3.48 -9.22 20.35
C LEU A 112 -3.75 -10.63 20.89
N LYS A 113 -2.71 -11.39 21.26
CA LYS A 113 -2.79 -12.78 21.77
C LYS A 113 -3.54 -13.70 20.81
N GLU A 114 -3.40 -13.46 19.50
CA GLU A 114 -3.97 -14.34 18.48
C GLU A 114 -3.27 -15.70 18.55
N GLY A 115 -4.02 -16.79 18.39
CA GLY A 115 -3.50 -18.13 18.57
C GLY A 115 -2.37 -18.47 17.59
N LEU A 116 -1.27 -18.99 18.09
CA LEU A 116 -0.17 -19.55 17.30
C LEU A 116 -0.54 -20.96 16.88
N SER A 117 -0.73 -21.18 15.57
CA SER A 117 -0.77 -22.53 15.00
C SER A 117 0.57 -22.89 14.36
N LEU A 118 0.95 -24.14 14.41
CA LEU A 118 2.17 -24.62 13.74
C LEU A 118 2.12 -24.32 12.23
N THR A 119 0.94 -24.42 11.63
CA THR A 119 0.70 -24.08 10.22
C THR A 119 0.99 -22.61 9.92
N SER A 120 0.61 -21.67 10.80
CA SER A 120 0.92 -20.25 10.66
C SER A 120 2.42 -19.98 10.69
N VAL A 121 3.16 -20.64 11.60
CA VAL A 121 4.63 -20.50 11.70
C VAL A 121 5.30 -21.03 10.44
N LEU A 122 4.91 -22.21 9.95
CA LEU A 122 5.44 -22.79 8.71
C LEU A 122 5.16 -21.89 7.50
N ALA A 123 3.95 -21.33 7.41
CA ALA A 123 3.59 -20.40 6.34
C ALA A 123 4.44 -19.12 6.39
N VAL A 124 4.70 -18.56 7.57
CA VAL A 124 5.57 -17.39 7.75
C VAL A 124 6.98 -17.67 7.26
N VAL A 125 7.56 -18.83 7.61
CA VAL A 125 8.89 -19.24 7.14
C VAL A 125 8.91 -19.42 5.62
N LEU A 126 7.91 -20.06 5.03
CA LEU A 126 7.80 -20.22 3.58
C LEU A 126 7.71 -18.87 2.87
N ILE A 127 6.86 -17.96 3.35
CA ILE A 127 6.72 -16.62 2.76
C ILE A 127 8.03 -15.85 2.88
N PHE A 128 8.73 -15.95 4.01
CA PHE A 128 10.03 -15.32 4.18
C PHE A 128 11.04 -15.81 3.13
N ILE A 129 11.08 -17.11 2.87
CA ILE A 129 11.91 -17.70 1.82
C ILE A 129 11.49 -17.15 0.44
N THR A 130 10.18 -17.09 0.13
CA THR A 130 9.70 -16.60 -1.18
C THR A 130 10.04 -15.14 -1.44
N ILE A 131 10.11 -14.34 -0.40
CA ILE A 131 10.45 -12.92 -0.48
C ILE A 131 11.95 -12.72 -0.71
N ILE A 132 12.78 -13.52 -0.05
CA ILE A 132 14.23 -13.40 -0.12
C ILE A 132 14.81 -14.03 -1.39
N LEU A 133 14.22 -15.11 -1.87
CA LEU A 133 14.76 -15.90 -3.00
C LEU A 133 15.03 -15.05 -4.26
N PRO A 134 14.13 -14.17 -4.73
CA PRO A 134 14.37 -13.33 -5.89
C PRO A 134 15.54 -12.34 -5.71
N VAL A 135 15.77 -11.86 -4.48
CA VAL A 135 16.85 -10.92 -4.18
C VAL A 135 18.23 -11.56 -4.41
N PHE A 136 18.37 -12.85 -4.08
CA PHE A 136 19.62 -13.59 -4.31
C PHE A 136 19.78 -14.08 -5.75
N GLY A 137 18.68 -14.17 -6.51
CA GLY A 137 18.70 -14.67 -7.88
C GLY A 137 18.99 -13.61 -8.94
N ASP A 138 18.78 -12.35 -8.60
CA ASP A 138 18.95 -11.25 -9.55
C ASP A 138 20.41 -10.78 -9.58
N LYS A 139 21.19 -11.35 -10.52
CA LYS A 139 22.56 -10.93 -10.83
C LYS A 139 22.59 -9.77 -11.84
N SER A 140 21.49 -8.99 -11.96
CA SER A 140 21.50 -7.83 -12.83
C SER A 140 22.51 -6.81 -12.29
N ASP A 141 23.45 -6.43 -13.14
CA ASP A 141 24.55 -5.45 -12.91
C ASP A 141 24.04 -4.02 -12.58
N ASP A 142 22.80 -3.86 -12.25
CA ASP A 142 22.20 -2.56 -11.91
C ASP A 142 22.69 -2.09 -10.53
N LYS A 143 23.64 -1.15 -10.56
CA LYS A 143 24.26 -0.42 -9.43
C LYS A 143 23.27 0.27 -8.46
N LYS A 144 21.97 -0.03 -8.53
CA LYS A 144 20.92 0.66 -7.75
C LYS A 144 20.73 0.11 -6.33
N ASN A 145 21.24 -1.07 -6.00
CA ASN A 145 21.05 -1.66 -4.67
C ASN A 145 22.21 -1.30 -3.73
N THR A 146 22.20 -0.09 -3.20
CA THR A 146 23.14 0.39 -2.18
C THR A 146 22.64 0.03 -0.78
N PHE A 147 23.52 0.02 0.23
CA PHE A 147 23.17 -0.19 1.64
C PHE A 147 22.04 0.77 2.10
N SER A 148 22.06 2.01 1.63
CA SER A 148 20.99 3.00 1.86
C SER A 148 19.62 2.50 1.37
N SER A 149 19.57 1.75 0.27
CA SER A 149 18.34 1.18 -0.27
C SER A 149 17.72 0.14 0.66
N TYR A 150 18.54 -0.70 1.28
CA TYR A 150 18.07 -1.70 2.24
C TYR A 150 17.50 -1.05 3.52
N ILE A 151 18.13 0.01 4.03
CA ILE A 151 17.60 0.78 5.18
C ILE A 151 16.21 1.35 4.85
N ILE A 152 16.07 1.98 3.69
CA ILE A 152 14.79 2.52 3.22
C ILE A 152 13.75 1.39 3.11
N GLY A 153 14.14 0.22 2.60
CA GLY A 153 13.28 -0.95 2.50
C GLY A 153 12.76 -1.42 3.87
N ILE A 154 13.64 -1.49 4.88
CA ILE A 154 13.27 -1.86 6.25
C ILE A 154 12.29 -0.83 6.84
N ILE A 155 12.52 0.46 6.61
CA ILE A 155 11.61 1.53 7.07
C ILE A 155 10.22 1.36 6.40
N ILE A 156 10.18 1.08 5.10
CA ILE A 156 8.92 0.81 4.38
C ILE A 156 8.18 -0.39 4.97
N MET A 157 8.90 -1.46 5.30
CA MET A 157 8.33 -2.66 5.92
C MET A 157 7.59 -2.31 7.22
N PHE A 158 8.22 -1.56 8.13
CA PHE A 158 7.60 -1.17 9.40
C PHE A 158 6.45 -0.17 9.22
N ILE A 159 6.58 0.81 8.34
CA ILE A 159 5.54 1.79 8.08
C ILE A 159 4.31 1.14 7.43
N SER A 160 4.52 0.23 6.49
CA SER A 160 3.42 -0.49 5.84
C SER A 160 2.66 -1.41 6.80
N SER A 161 3.36 -2.02 7.76
CA SER A 161 2.72 -2.83 8.80
C SER A 161 1.87 -1.98 9.75
N GLY A 162 2.32 -0.76 10.07
CA GLY A 162 1.63 0.17 10.96
C GLY A 162 0.20 0.48 10.50
N GLY A 163 -0.03 0.56 9.20
CA GLY A 163 -1.37 0.78 8.65
C GLY A 163 -2.37 -0.30 9.03
N SER A 164 -2.03 -1.57 8.83
CA SER A 164 -2.91 -2.69 9.18
C SER A 164 -3.13 -2.82 10.67
N ILE A 165 -2.11 -2.56 11.47
CA ILE A 165 -2.18 -2.57 12.94
C ILE A 165 -3.15 -1.48 13.43
N ILE A 166 -3.04 -0.27 12.91
CA ILE A 166 -3.91 0.86 13.28
C ILE A 166 -5.38 0.54 12.95
N VAL A 167 -5.67 0.03 11.76
CA VAL A 167 -7.03 -0.34 11.36
C VAL A 167 -7.58 -1.45 12.26
N LYS A 168 -6.75 -2.43 12.67
CA LYS A 168 -7.18 -3.49 13.60
C LYS A 168 -7.49 -2.93 14.99
N LEU A 169 -6.62 -2.09 15.55
CA LEU A 169 -6.84 -1.45 16.85
C LEU A 169 -8.09 -0.57 16.83
N PHE A 170 -8.27 0.20 15.76
CA PHE A 170 -9.48 0.98 15.54
C PHE A 170 -10.74 0.11 15.55
N ASN A 171 -10.73 -1.03 14.83
CA ASN A 171 -11.86 -1.96 14.81
C ASN A 171 -12.17 -2.56 16.19
N ILE A 172 -11.15 -2.85 16.98
CA ILE A 172 -11.31 -3.37 18.36
C ILE A 172 -12.01 -2.32 19.23
N GLN A 173 -11.63 -1.04 19.11
CA GLN A 173 -12.18 0.02 19.95
C GLN A 173 -13.58 0.51 19.50
N THR A 174 -13.86 0.51 18.19
CA THR A 174 -15.09 1.11 17.65
C THR A 174 -16.11 0.10 17.14
N GLY A 175 -15.76 -1.18 17.12
CA GLY A 175 -16.58 -2.22 16.49
C GLY A 175 -16.58 -2.20 14.96
N GLY A 176 -15.80 -1.31 14.31
CA GLY A 176 -15.56 -1.32 12.85
C GLY A 176 -16.80 -1.07 11.99
N GLY A 177 -17.66 -0.12 12.37
CA GLY A 177 -18.77 0.31 11.54
C GLY A 177 -18.30 1.11 10.32
N SER A 178 -18.96 0.93 9.17
CA SER A 178 -18.58 1.60 7.91
C SER A 178 -18.63 3.13 8.00
N GLU A 179 -19.62 3.70 8.68
CA GLU A 179 -19.73 5.15 8.87
C GLU A 179 -18.59 5.69 9.73
N ILE A 180 -18.25 5.01 10.85
CA ILE A 180 -17.18 5.42 11.76
C ILE A 180 -15.83 5.24 11.07
N ALA A 181 -15.63 4.16 10.32
CA ALA A 181 -14.44 3.94 9.51
C ALA A 181 -14.24 5.02 8.45
N SER A 182 -15.33 5.50 7.86
CA SER A 182 -15.29 6.59 6.88
C SER A 182 -14.81 7.90 7.51
N VAL A 183 -15.17 8.19 8.77
CA VAL A 183 -14.65 9.34 9.52
C VAL A 183 -13.13 9.18 9.69
N MET A 184 -12.64 8.00 10.11
CA MET A 184 -11.21 7.74 10.24
C MET A 184 -10.48 7.98 8.91
N TYR A 185 -10.96 7.41 7.80
CA TYR A 185 -10.33 7.58 6.49
C TYR A 185 -10.45 8.99 5.93
N PHE A 186 -11.52 9.73 6.26
CA PHE A 186 -11.63 11.16 5.95
C PHE A 186 -10.45 11.93 6.55
N TYR A 187 -10.22 11.79 7.86
CA TYR A 187 -9.11 12.47 8.52
C TYR A 187 -7.75 11.97 8.06
N THR A 188 -7.61 10.66 7.77
CA THR A 188 -6.40 10.09 7.17
C THR A 188 -6.01 10.83 5.89
N ASN A 189 -6.95 10.95 4.96
CA ASN A 189 -6.69 11.59 3.67
C ASN A 189 -6.56 13.11 3.79
N PHE A 190 -7.30 13.73 4.70
CA PHE A 190 -7.21 15.17 4.97
C PHE A 190 -5.80 15.55 5.46
N PHE A 191 -5.28 14.88 6.50
CA PHE A 191 -3.94 15.18 7.02
C PHE A 191 -2.83 14.76 6.07
N MET A 192 -2.97 13.65 5.37
CA MET A 192 -2.06 13.27 4.30
C MET A 192 -2.05 14.34 3.19
N GLY A 193 -3.22 14.81 2.77
CA GLY A 193 -3.36 15.85 1.75
C GLY A 193 -2.74 17.18 2.17
N LEU A 194 -2.95 17.63 3.41
CA LEU A 194 -2.31 18.84 3.94
C LEU A 194 -0.79 18.75 3.92
N TYR A 195 -0.24 17.61 4.32
CA TYR A 195 1.21 17.43 4.31
C TYR A 195 1.78 17.39 2.88
N LEU A 196 1.10 16.69 1.96
CA LEU A 196 1.51 16.66 0.55
C LEU A 196 1.40 18.05 -0.11
N LEU A 197 0.38 18.83 0.25
CA LEU A 197 0.25 20.22 -0.21
C LEU A 197 1.40 21.08 0.28
N PHE A 198 1.77 20.97 1.56
CA PHE A 198 2.93 21.67 2.11
C PHE A 198 4.23 21.33 1.36
N LEU A 199 4.46 20.03 1.09
CA LEU A 199 5.62 19.60 0.32
C LEU A 199 5.59 20.09 -1.12
N TYR A 200 4.43 20.12 -1.75
CA TYR A 200 4.25 20.63 -3.09
C TYR A 200 4.65 22.11 -3.15
N ILE A 201 4.11 22.95 -2.26
CA ILE A 201 4.41 24.37 -2.19
C ILE A 201 5.92 24.61 -1.93
N LYS A 202 6.52 23.86 -0.99
CA LYS A 202 7.95 23.96 -0.68
C LYS A 202 8.85 23.62 -1.87
N ASN A 203 8.47 22.65 -2.68
CA ASN A 203 9.24 22.24 -3.86
C ASN A 203 8.98 23.13 -5.07
N ALA A 204 7.76 23.65 -5.23
CA ALA A 204 7.43 24.62 -6.27
C ALA A 204 8.19 25.94 -6.08
N SER A 205 8.37 26.39 -4.84
CA SER A 205 9.12 27.61 -4.53
C SER A 205 10.62 27.51 -4.81
N LYS A 206 11.19 26.29 -4.84
CA LYS A 206 12.62 26.08 -5.18
C LYS A 206 12.91 26.06 -6.67
N LYS A 207 11.91 25.80 -7.51
CA LYS A 207 12.02 25.88 -8.96
C LYS A 207 11.62 27.29 -9.42
N SER A 208 12.57 28.21 -9.48
CA SER A 208 12.41 29.58 -9.98
C SER A 208 12.17 29.66 -11.49
N GLY A 209 11.54 28.72 -12.10
CA GLY A 209 11.24 28.63 -13.54
C GLY A 209 9.79 28.27 -13.77
N GLY A 210 8.86 29.17 -13.53
CA GLY A 210 7.70 29.54 -14.34
C GLY A 210 6.55 28.57 -14.58
N GLU A 211 6.62 27.29 -14.34
CA GLU A 211 5.48 26.39 -14.50
C GLU A 211 4.81 26.18 -13.13
N GLY A 212 3.81 27.01 -12.82
CA GLY A 212 2.97 26.86 -11.63
C GLY A 212 2.11 25.61 -11.69
N PHE A 213 1.37 25.34 -10.59
CA PHE A 213 0.44 24.22 -10.41
C PHE A 213 -0.43 23.92 -11.66
N ILE A 214 -0.94 24.97 -12.32
CA ILE A 214 -1.74 24.87 -13.55
C ILE A 214 -0.88 24.38 -14.73
N GLY A 215 0.37 24.80 -14.85
CA GLY A 215 1.28 24.33 -15.89
C GLY A 215 1.64 22.86 -15.78
N GLU A 216 1.84 22.35 -14.55
CA GLU A 216 2.07 20.92 -14.32
C GLU A 216 0.80 20.06 -14.60
N ILE A 217 -0.40 20.56 -14.27
CA ILE A 217 -1.67 19.90 -14.63
C ILE A 217 -1.88 19.92 -16.15
N THR A 218 -1.59 21.02 -16.83
CA THR A 218 -1.76 21.14 -18.29
C THR A 218 -0.68 20.38 -19.06
N ALA A 219 0.50 20.18 -18.50
CA ALA A 219 1.54 19.32 -19.06
C ALA A 219 1.12 17.83 -19.06
N ILE A 220 0.12 17.46 -18.26
CA ILE A 220 -0.53 16.14 -18.29
C ILE A 220 -1.47 16.09 -19.50
N LYS A 221 -0.92 16.07 -20.71
CA LYS A 221 -1.67 16.18 -21.99
C LYS A 221 -2.54 14.95 -22.36
N HIS A 222 -2.44 13.83 -21.65
CA HIS A 222 -3.14 12.62 -22.05
C HIS A 222 -4.41 12.38 -21.23
N LYS A 223 -5.58 12.34 -21.88
CA LYS A 223 -6.88 11.95 -21.26
C LYS A 223 -6.80 10.63 -20.49
N THR A 224 -5.94 9.71 -20.90
CA THR A 224 -5.68 8.43 -20.23
C THR A 224 -5.13 8.58 -18.82
N ILE A 225 -4.43 9.67 -18.51
CA ILE A 225 -3.84 9.90 -17.17
C ILE A 225 -4.94 10.19 -16.14
N TYR A 226 -5.96 10.95 -16.51
CA TYR A 226 -7.10 11.22 -15.63
C TYR A 226 -7.88 9.94 -15.32
N LEU A 227 -7.99 9.02 -16.29
CA LEU A 227 -8.60 7.71 -16.08
C LEU A 227 -7.81 6.90 -15.03
N PHE A 228 -6.47 6.94 -15.07
CA PHE A 228 -5.65 6.27 -14.06
C PHE A 228 -5.78 6.87 -12.67
N ILE A 229 -5.95 8.19 -12.55
CA ILE A 229 -6.22 8.85 -11.27
C ILE A 229 -7.56 8.37 -10.69
N LEU A 230 -8.62 8.39 -11.49
CA LEU A 230 -9.94 7.92 -11.07
C LEU A 230 -9.94 6.44 -10.71
N LEU A 231 -9.32 5.60 -11.53
CA LEU A 231 -9.20 4.16 -11.27
C LEU A 231 -8.43 3.90 -9.96
N CYS A 232 -7.31 4.57 -9.77
CA CYS A 232 -6.51 4.45 -8.56
C CYS A 232 -7.30 4.88 -7.32
N SER A 233 -7.99 6.03 -7.38
CA SER A 233 -8.81 6.53 -6.28
C SER A 233 -9.94 5.57 -5.93
N ALA A 234 -10.69 5.09 -6.91
CA ALA A 234 -11.79 4.15 -6.70
C ALA A 234 -11.30 2.83 -6.09
N CYS A 235 -10.19 2.28 -6.63
CA CYS A 235 -9.60 1.06 -6.08
C CYS A 235 -9.08 1.26 -4.65
N GLN A 236 -8.44 2.38 -4.33
CA GLN A 236 -7.92 2.65 -2.99
C GLN A 236 -9.04 2.84 -1.97
N ILE A 237 -10.10 3.58 -2.32
CA ILE A 237 -11.26 3.80 -1.44
C ILE A 237 -11.94 2.47 -1.12
N THR A 238 -12.21 1.66 -2.14
CA THR A 238 -12.85 0.35 -1.98
C THR A 238 -11.96 -0.60 -1.19
N ASN A 239 -10.65 -0.63 -1.47
CA ASN A 239 -9.66 -1.43 -0.75
C ASN A 239 -9.63 -1.08 0.74
N ALA A 240 -9.65 0.21 1.10
CA ALA A 240 -9.66 0.66 2.48
C ALA A 240 -10.92 0.18 3.23
N MET A 241 -12.10 0.29 2.61
CA MET A 241 -13.35 -0.20 3.22
C MET A 241 -13.35 -1.72 3.40
N PHE A 242 -12.87 -2.48 2.42
CA PHE A 242 -12.73 -3.92 2.55
C PHE A 242 -11.75 -4.31 3.65
N THR A 243 -10.65 -3.58 3.79
CA THR A 243 -9.67 -3.82 4.87
C THR A 243 -10.32 -3.71 6.25
N VAL A 244 -11.18 -2.71 6.49
CA VAL A 244 -11.93 -2.60 7.75
C VAL A 244 -12.81 -3.83 7.98
N VAL A 245 -13.57 -4.24 6.97
CA VAL A 245 -14.46 -5.40 7.07
C VAL A 245 -13.66 -6.68 7.31
N ILE A 246 -12.58 -6.90 6.57
CA ILE A 246 -11.71 -8.07 6.71
C ILE A 246 -11.13 -8.15 8.13
N LEU A 247 -10.53 -7.07 8.60
CA LEU A 247 -9.88 -7.03 9.93
C LEU A 247 -10.88 -7.05 11.08
N LYS A 248 -12.17 -6.83 10.81
CA LYS A 248 -13.24 -7.05 11.78
C LYS A 248 -13.53 -8.54 11.97
N ILE A 249 -13.59 -9.31 10.87
CA ILE A 249 -14.04 -10.71 10.86
C ILE A 249 -12.90 -11.72 10.97
N MET A 250 -11.64 -11.30 10.71
CA MET A 250 -10.48 -12.19 10.68
C MET A 250 -9.36 -11.73 11.62
N PRO A 251 -8.56 -12.67 12.15
CA PRO A 251 -7.35 -12.35 12.90
C PRO A 251 -6.36 -11.55 12.04
N LEU A 252 -5.62 -10.63 12.66
CA LEU A 252 -4.65 -9.79 11.97
C LEU A 252 -3.50 -10.63 11.40
N SER A 253 -3.02 -11.59 12.18
CA SER A 253 -1.96 -12.53 11.81
C SER A 253 -2.30 -13.33 10.56
N LEU A 254 -3.48 -13.94 10.53
CA LEU A 254 -3.96 -14.73 9.39
C LEU A 254 -4.17 -13.86 8.15
N THR A 255 -4.79 -12.69 8.32
CA THR A 255 -5.05 -11.74 7.24
C THR A 255 -3.74 -11.30 6.60
N SER A 256 -2.71 -10.98 7.38
CA SER A 256 -1.42 -10.52 6.86
C SER A 256 -0.72 -11.58 6.00
N ILE A 257 -0.74 -12.85 6.43
CA ILE A 257 -0.15 -13.96 5.70
C ILE A 257 -0.85 -14.14 4.34
N ILE A 258 -2.18 -14.27 4.35
CA ILE A 258 -2.95 -14.55 3.13
C ILE A 258 -2.87 -13.37 2.15
N THR A 259 -2.98 -12.14 2.65
CA THR A 259 -2.84 -10.95 1.80
C THR A 259 -1.48 -10.91 1.12
N THR A 260 -0.40 -11.26 1.82
CA THR A 260 0.95 -11.30 1.24
C THR A 260 1.07 -12.37 0.16
N CYS A 261 0.53 -13.57 0.40
CA CYS A 261 0.51 -14.62 -0.62
C CYS A 261 -0.22 -14.17 -1.88
N VAL A 262 -1.44 -13.64 -1.72
CA VAL A 262 -2.25 -13.19 -2.86
C VAL A 262 -1.59 -12.01 -3.59
N ASN A 263 -0.99 -11.07 -2.86
CA ASN A 263 -0.27 -9.95 -3.47
C ASN A 263 0.93 -10.44 -4.29
N SER A 264 1.70 -11.39 -3.78
CA SER A 264 2.84 -11.97 -4.52
C SER A 264 2.39 -12.66 -5.81
N LEU A 265 1.28 -13.41 -5.76
CA LEU A 265 0.69 -14.08 -6.92
C LEU A 265 0.20 -13.09 -7.98
N THR A 266 -0.57 -12.09 -7.56
CA THR A 266 -1.18 -11.11 -8.47
C THR A 266 -0.11 -10.19 -9.09
N LEU A 267 0.91 -9.82 -8.33
CA LEU A 267 1.98 -8.94 -8.79
C LEU A 267 2.83 -9.62 -9.88
N LEU A 268 3.19 -10.90 -9.71
CA LEU A 268 3.88 -11.68 -10.74
C LEU A 268 3.02 -11.85 -12.00
N THR A 269 1.72 -12.11 -11.84
CA THR A 269 0.80 -12.21 -12.98
C THR A 269 0.73 -10.90 -13.75
N ILE A 270 0.63 -9.75 -13.06
CA ILE A 270 0.60 -8.42 -13.68
C ILE A 270 1.94 -8.13 -14.38
N SER A 271 3.07 -8.44 -13.76
CA SER A 271 4.40 -8.26 -14.34
C SER A 271 4.55 -9.03 -15.65
N LYS A 272 4.13 -10.30 -15.67
CA LYS A 272 4.20 -11.14 -16.87
C LYS A 272 3.24 -10.73 -17.97
N VAL A 273 1.96 -10.53 -17.62
CA VAL A 273 0.90 -10.33 -18.61
C VAL A 273 0.89 -8.90 -19.16
N ILE A 274 1.06 -7.90 -18.28
CA ILE A 274 0.90 -6.50 -18.64
C ILE A 274 2.24 -5.86 -19.03
N PHE A 275 3.29 -6.12 -18.28
CA PHE A 275 4.61 -5.54 -18.54
C PHE A 275 5.46 -6.41 -19.45
N LYS A 276 5.04 -7.65 -19.73
CA LYS A 276 5.78 -8.64 -20.57
C LYS A 276 7.23 -8.84 -20.11
N GLU A 277 7.46 -8.71 -18.79
CA GLU A 277 8.77 -8.92 -18.18
C GLU A 277 9.17 -10.39 -18.28
N ASN A 278 10.46 -10.66 -18.52
CA ASN A 278 10.98 -12.02 -18.49
C ASN A 278 11.07 -12.51 -17.05
N ILE A 279 10.26 -13.49 -16.71
CA ILE A 279 10.23 -14.08 -15.38
C ILE A 279 11.33 -15.13 -15.27
N SER A 280 12.20 -14.98 -14.27
CA SER A 280 13.25 -15.94 -13.98
C SER A 280 12.69 -17.24 -13.37
N LYS A 281 13.43 -18.34 -13.48
CA LYS A 281 13.04 -19.62 -12.84
C LYS A 281 12.87 -19.47 -11.31
N ILE A 282 13.66 -18.60 -10.70
CA ILE A 282 13.64 -18.33 -9.26
C ILE A 282 12.34 -17.64 -8.86
N GLU A 283 11.85 -16.68 -9.67
CA GLU A 283 10.57 -16.03 -9.44
C GLU A 283 9.39 -17.00 -9.57
N ILE A 284 9.46 -17.97 -10.50
CA ILE A 284 8.44 -19.04 -10.62
C ILE A 284 8.45 -19.92 -9.37
N ILE A 285 9.62 -20.32 -8.87
CA ILE A 285 9.73 -21.10 -7.64
C ILE A 285 9.16 -20.33 -6.44
N SER A 286 9.47 -19.03 -6.31
CA SER A 286 8.90 -18.16 -5.28
C SER A 286 7.37 -18.09 -5.36
N TRP A 287 6.84 -18.04 -6.58
CA TRP A 287 5.40 -18.05 -6.81
C TRP A 287 4.75 -19.35 -6.32
N VAL A 288 5.32 -20.51 -6.67
CA VAL A 288 4.83 -21.82 -6.22
C VAL A 288 4.87 -21.94 -4.70
N LEU A 289 5.95 -21.49 -4.07
CA LEU A 289 6.08 -21.51 -2.61
C LEU A 289 5.05 -20.59 -1.93
N SER A 290 4.73 -19.43 -2.53
CA SER A 290 3.67 -18.54 -2.02
C SER A 290 2.29 -19.21 -2.06
N VAL A 291 1.99 -19.98 -3.14
CA VAL A 291 0.74 -20.76 -3.23
C VAL A 291 0.69 -21.81 -2.13
N ILE A 292 1.77 -22.55 -1.94
CA ILE A 292 1.87 -23.58 -0.89
C ILE A 292 1.66 -22.96 0.50
N ALA A 293 2.30 -21.82 0.77
CA ALA A 293 2.14 -21.11 2.04
C ALA A 293 0.69 -20.66 2.27
N ALA A 294 -0.01 -20.17 1.22
CA ALA A 294 -1.41 -19.81 1.32
C ALA A 294 -2.31 -21.02 1.61
N ILE A 295 -2.05 -22.15 0.96
CA ILE A 295 -2.81 -23.40 1.17
C ILE A 295 -2.63 -23.88 2.62
N ILE A 296 -1.38 -23.93 3.12
CA ILE A 296 -1.08 -24.36 4.50
C ILE A 296 -1.78 -23.49 5.54
N THR A 297 -1.99 -22.19 5.27
CA THR A 297 -2.65 -21.27 6.21
C THR A 297 -4.17 -21.41 6.21
N ILE A 298 -4.76 -21.95 5.17
CA ILE A 298 -6.22 -22.13 5.06
C ILE A 298 -6.68 -23.43 5.75
N PHE A 299 -5.83 -24.43 5.79
CA PHE A 299 -6.06 -25.73 6.44
C PHE A 299 -5.31 -25.85 7.77
#